data_809436f251e07a735f536aafdd341f64
#
_entry.id   809436f251e07a735f536aafdd341f64
#
_cell.length_a   1.000
_cell.length_b   1.000
_cell.length_c   1.000
_cell.angle_alpha   90.00
_cell.angle_beta   90.00
_cell.angle_gamma   90.00
#
_symmetry.space_group_name_H-M   'P 1'
#
loop_
_entity.id
_entity.type
_entity.pdbx_description
1 polymer ?
#
loop_
_entity_poly.entity_id
_entity_poly.type
_entity_poly.pdbx_seq_one_letter_code
_entity_poly.pdbx_strand_id
1 'polypeptide(L)'
;MLNTGTVEARTVRKDTLMMDPRGVPVSYDGQMVRDRYETSLTMLHRFGYDPVPAVEELLEEYPDFALGHIFRAVCIASGSAARYIPEIERSLASAESAGGALNDRERGLIAAVRKRCCGDWRGAQTAVEQVLAAFPRDTLALHLGHQFDFLLGDALNLRGRIERLLPHWDSSIPNYSHVLGMYAFGLEESNLFDHAEAVGREACERDPADTWAHHAVGHVIEMQGRHEDGIIWYGSREADWATGDGLSIHNWWHLCLYLMEVEDYGRILEIYDS
;
A
#
# COMPACT_ATOMS: atom_id res chain seq x y z
N MET A 1 61.45 -21.17 10.94
CA MET A 1 60.24 -21.05 11.75
C MET A 1 59.14 -20.51 10.85
N LEU A 2 58.27 -21.39 10.39
CA LEU A 2 57.14 -21.05 9.51
C LEU A 2 55.94 -20.77 10.40
N ASN A 3 55.43 -19.55 10.32
CA ASN A 3 54.28 -19.07 11.07
C ASN A 3 53.03 -19.53 10.31
N THR A 4 52.34 -20.55 10.81
CA THR A 4 51.05 -21.02 10.32
C THR A 4 49.95 -20.18 10.93
N GLY A 5 49.56 -19.10 10.23
CA GLY A 5 48.37 -18.34 10.56
C GLY A 5 47.14 -19.19 10.36
N THR A 6 46.47 -19.55 11.45
CA THR A 6 45.16 -20.17 11.46
C THR A 6 44.14 -19.18 10.92
N VAL A 7 43.56 -19.46 9.76
CA VAL A 7 42.39 -18.79 9.26
C VAL A 7 41.19 -19.23 10.13
N GLU A 8 40.76 -18.38 11.02
CA GLU A 8 39.51 -18.59 11.75
C GLU A 8 38.35 -18.63 10.74
N ALA A 9 37.74 -19.80 10.66
CA ALA A 9 36.51 -19.99 9.92
C ALA A 9 35.45 -19.07 10.52
N ARG A 10 35.05 -18.04 9.80
CA ARG A 10 33.89 -17.18 10.09
C ARG A 10 32.67 -18.11 10.19
N THR A 11 32.24 -18.38 11.41
CA THR A 11 31.02 -19.12 11.69
C THR A 11 29.88 -18.33 11.05
N VAL A 12 29.30 -18.88 9.97
CA VAL A 12 28.07 -18.37 9.39
C VAL A 12 27.01 -18.41 10.47
N ARG A 13 26.68 -17.26 11.04
CA ARG A 13 25.51 -17.12 11.92
C ARG A 13 24.32 -17.66 11.11
N LYS A 14 23.58 -18.61 11.67
CA LYS A 14 22.24 -18.94 11.21
C LYS A 14 21.47 -17.64 11.28
N ASP A 15 21.24 -16.99 10.14
CA ASP A 15 20.49 -15.73 10.05
C ASP A 15 19.09 -16.01 10.56
N THR A 16 18.83 -15.58 11.78
CA THR A 16 17.46 -15.48 12.29
C THR A 16 16.83 -14.36 11.49
N LEU A 17 15.95 -14.70 10.55
CA LEU A 17 15.21 -13.73 9.76
C LEU A 17 14.57 -12.71 10.74
N MET A 18 14.87 -11.44 10.52
CA MET A 18 14.19 -10.36 11.22
C MET A 18 12.72 -10.34 10.80
N MET A 19 11.83 -10.09 11.76
CA MET A 19 10.40 -9.98 11.52
C MET A 19 9.94 -8.55 11.72
N ASP A 20 9.06 -8.09 10.85
CA ASP A 20 8.37 -6.82 11.03
C ASP A 20 7.31 -6.90 12.16
N PRO A 21 6.62 -5.80 12.51
CA PRO A 21 5.58 -5.81 13.55
C PRO A 21 4.38 -6.73 13.25
N ARG A 22 4.19 -7.15 12.00
CA ARG A 22 3.12 -8.07 11.56
C ARG A 22 3.57 -9.53 11.52
N GLY A 23 4.86 -9.78 11.85
CA GLY A 23 5.45 -11.12 11.79
C GLY A 23 5.84 -11.56 10.39
N VAL A 24 6.12 -10.62 9.48
CA VAL A 24 6.56 -10.89 8.12
C VAL A 24 8.09 -10.75 8.04
N PRO A 25 8.82 -11.66 7.34
CA PRO A 25 10.26 -11.60 7.26
C PRO A 25 10.75 -10.40 6.44
N VAL A 26 11.79 -9.75 6.93
CA VAL A 26 12.38 -8.55 6.35
C VAL A 26 13.90 -8.60 6.37
N SER A 27 14.54 -7.95 5.37
CA SER A 27 16.01 -7.90 5.21
C SER A 27 16.60 -6.56 5.67
N TYR A 28 16.11 -5.99 6.75
CA TYR A 28 16.75 -4.81 7.32
C TYR A 28 17.45 -5.14 8.65
N ASP A 29 18.48 -4.37 8.96
CA ASP A 29 19.18 -4.42 10.24
C ASP A 29 19.11 -3.04 10.91
N GLY A 30 18.70 -3.05 12.17
CA GLY A 30 18.63 -1.85 12.99
C GLY A 30 17.24 -1.21 13.11
N GLN A 31 17.00 -0.70 14.33
CA GLN A 31 15.70 -0.12 14.72
C GLN A 31 15.35 1.13 13.89
N MET A 32 16.32 1.97 13.59
CA MET A 32 16.09 3.22 12.83
C MET A 32 15.62 2.94 11.41
N VAL A 33 16.24 1.99 10.70
CA VAL A 33 15.83 1.59 9.34
C VAL A 33 14.41 1.06 9.37
N ARG A 34 14.09 0.22 10.36
CA ARG A 34 12.75 -0.31 10.56
C ARG A 34 11.72 0.80 10.76
N ASP A 35 11.96 1.72 11.68
CA ASP A 35 11.00 2.76 12.04
C ASP A 35 10.74 3.71 10.85
N ARG A 36 11.76 4.06 10.08
CA ARG A 36 11.61 4.87 8.87
C ARG A 36 10.87 4.11 7.76
N TYR A 37 11.16 2.82 7.58
CA TYR A 37 10.44 1.98 6.64
C TYR A 37 8.95 1.85 7.01
N GLU A 38 8.62 1.59 8.27
CA GLU A 38 7.23 1.52 8.74
C GLU A 38 6.50 2.87 8.57
N THR A 39 7.19 3.99 8.72
CA THR A 39 6.65 5.31 8.41
C THR A 39 6.30 5.43 6.94
N SER A 40 7.24 5.08 6.03
CA SER A 40 6.99 5.10 4.58
C SER A 40 5.86 4.15 4.17
N LEU A 41 5.79 2.97 4.80
CA LEU A 41 4.71 2.01 4.57
C LEU A 41 3.34 2.55 5.01
N THR A 42 3.29 3.28 6.12
CA THR A 42 2.08 3.95 6.58
C THR A 42 1.65 5.06 5.62
N MET A 43 2.59 5.84 5.08
CA MET A 43 2.30 6.85 4.05
C MET A 43 1.69 6.20 2.80
N LEU A 44 2.27 5.08 2.33
CA LEU A 44 1.73 4.32 1.20
C LEU A 44 0.28 3.88 1.44
N HIS A 45 -0.01 3.34 2.63
CA HIS A 45 -1.34 2.82 2.95
C HIS A 45 -2.39 3.90 3.12
N ARG A 46 -2.01 5.06 3.65
CA ARG A 46 -2.94 6.19 3.84
C ARG A 46 -3.26 6.93 2.54
N PHE A 47 -2.44 6.80 1.50
CA PHE A 47 -2.59 7.50 0.22
C PHE A 47 -2.66 9.04 0.33
N GLY A 48 -2.24 9.60 1.48
CA GLY A 48 -2.26 11.04 1.70
C GLY A 48 -1.07 11.77 1.07
N TYR A 49 0.10 11.14 1.11
CA TYR A 49 1.36 11.69 0.57
C TYR A 49 2.13 10.64 -0.20
N ASP A 50 2.92 11.09 -1.20
CA ASP A 50 3.84 10.21 -1.93
C ASP A 50 4.93 9.66 -0.99
N PRO A 51 5.03 8.34 -0.79
CA PRO A 51 6.05 7.73 0.07
C PRO A 51 7.43 7.64 -0.60
N VAL A 52 7.55 7.88 -1.92
CA VAL A 52 8.81 7.70 -2.66
C VAL A 52 9.92 8.63 -2.15
N PRO A 53 9.70 9.94 -1.93
CA PRO A 53 10.75 10.80 -1.37
C PRO A 53 11.30 10.31 -0.03
N ALA A 54 10.43 9.85 0.87
CA ALA A 54 10.83 9.38 2.20
C ALA A 54 11.69 8.10 2.13
N VAL A 55 11.38 7.19 1.22
CA VAL A 55 12.22 5.99 1.04
C VAL A 55 13.51 6.31 0.28
N GLU A 56 13.53 7.29 -0.61
CA GLU A 56 14.75 7.74 -1.29
C GLU A 56 15.75 8.33 -0.29
N GLU A 57 15.33 9.20 0.62
CA GLU A 57 16.16 9.69 1.72
C GLU A 57 16.70 8.54 2.60
N LEU A 58 15.90 7.52 2.86
CA LEU A 58 16.34 6.33 3.59
C LEU A 58 17.43 5.56 2.81
N LEU A 59 17.27 5.44 1.49
CA LEU A 59 18.20 4.72 0.62
C LEU A 59 19.51 5.49 0.37
N GLU A 60 19.51 6.81 0.49
CA GLU A 60 20.75 7.61 0.48
C GLU A 60 21.66 7.27 1.68
N GLU A 61 21.08 7.05 2.86
CA GLU A 61 21.81 6.67 4.06
C GLU A 61 22.12 5.17 4.12
N TYR A 62 21.22 4.32 3.59
CA TYR A 62 21.32 2.86 3.64
C TYR A 62 21.17 2.24 2.24
N PRO A 63 22.17 2.45 1.35
CA PRO A 63 22.08 2.01 -0.06
C PRO A 63 21.97 0.49 -0.23
N ASP A 64 22.39 -0.30 0.76
CA ASP A 64 22.30 -1.77 0.78
C ASP A 64 20.97 -2.28 1.38
N PHE A 65 20.00 -1.40 1.63
CA PHE A 65 18.68 -1.78 2.15
C PHE A 65 17.80 -2.34 1.03
N ALA A 66 17.90 -3.64 0.75
CA ALA A 66 17.20 -4.32 -0.34
C ALA A 66 15.67 -4.12 -0.32
N LEU A 67 15.03 -4.28 0.84
CA LEU A 67 13.58 -4.08 0.97
C LEU A 67 13.16 -2.63 0.68
N GLY A 68 13.99 -1.63 0.97
CA GLY A 68 13.73 -0.24 0.62
C GLY A 68 13.67 -0.03 -0.90
N HIS A 69 14.60 -0.63 -1.63
CA HIS A 69 14.58 -0.61 -3.10
C HIS A 69 13.35 -1.34 -3.68
N ILE A 70 12.94 -2.48 -3.08
CA ILE A 70 11.72 -3.19 -3.46
C ILE A 70 10.49 -2.33 -3.17
N PHE A 71 10.41 -1.71 -2.00
CA PHE A 71 9.33 -0.80 -1.64
C PHE A 71 9.19 0.34 -2.65
N ARG A 72 10.30 1.01 -3.00
CA ARG A 72 10.31 2.06 -4.03
C ARG A 72 9.78 1.53 -5.37
N ALA A 73 10.25 0.34 -5.79
CA ALA A 73 9.75 -0.28 -7.02
C ALA A 73 8.25 -0.59 -6.97
N VAL A 74 7.73 -1.06 -5.83
CA VAL A 74 6.31 -1.33 -5.61
C VAL A 74 5.50 -0.04 -5.68
N CYS A 75 5.92 1.05 -5.01
CA CYS A 75 5.23 2.34 -5.05
C CYS A 75 5.05 2.82 -6.50
N ILE A 76 6.12 2.80 -7.30
CA ILE A 76 6.08 3.25 -8.69
C ILE A 76 5.25 2.27 -9.56
N ALA A 77 5.34 0.97 -9.31
CA ALA A 77 4.62 -0.07 -10.05
C ALA A 77 3.11 -0.11 -9.74
N SER A 78 2.68 0.48 -8.63
CA SER A 78 1.25 0.63 -8.27
C SER A 78 0.48 1.51 -9.25
N GLY A 79 1.18 2.37 -10.01
CA GLY A 79 0.60 3.09 -11.13
C GLY A 79 0.67 2.30 -12.45
N SER A 80 -0.07 2.77 -13.49
CA SER A 80 -0.16 2.11 -14.80
C SER A 80 0.84 2.63 -15.83
N ALA A 81 1.57 3.72 -15.56
CA ALA A 81 2.37 4.43 -16.55
C ALA A 81 3.64 3.67 -16.97
N ALA A 82 3.68 3.21 -18.22
CA ALA A 82 4.79 2.43 -18.78
C ALA A 82 6.12 3.21 -18.83
N ARG A 83 6.08 4.55 -18.86
CA ARG A 83 7.29 5.40 -18.87
C ARG A 83 8.20 5.19 -17.67
N TYR A 84 7.67 4.69 -16.56
CA TYR A 84 8.43 4.44 -15.32
C TYR A 84 9.07 3.04 -15.25
N ILE A 85 8.83 2.16 -16.23
CA ILE A 85 9.43 0.81 -16.24
C ILE A 85 10.96 0.84 -16.08
N PRO A 86 11.74 1.70 -16.80
CA PRO A 86 13.19 1.74 -16.60
C PRO A 86 13.62 2.12 -15.18
N GLU A 87 12.82 2.93 -14.49
CA GLU A 87 13.08 3.33 -13.12
C GLU A 87 12.78 2.21 -12.12
N ILE A 88 11.66 1.51 -12.33
CA ILE A 88 11.30 0.32 -11.55
C ILE A 88 12.40 -0.74 -11.66
N GLU A 89 12.86 -1.05 -12.88
CA GLU A 89 13.92 -2.05 -13.11
C GLU A 89 15.25 -1.65 -12.46
N ARG A 90 15.61 -0.36 -12.43
CA ARG A 90 16.79 0.11 -11.69
C ARG A 90 16.65 -0.15 -10.18
N SER A 91 15.48 0.12 -9.60
CA SER A 91 15.23 -0.16 -8.17
C SER A 91 15.33 -1.66 -7.88
N LEU A 92 14.76 -2.52 -8.74
CA LEU A 92 14.85 -3.97 -8.56
C LEU A 92 16.30 -4.49 -8.72
N ALA A 93 17.06 -3.94 -9.65
CA ALA A 93 18.48 -4.29 -9.82
C ALA A 93 19.32 -3.87 -8.60
N SER A 94 19.02 -2.70 -8.01
CA SER A 94 19.66 -2.25 -6.75
C SER A 94 19.33 -3.19 -5.60
N ALA A 95 18.07 -3.63 -5.47
CA ALA A 95 17.67 -4.60 -4.45
C ALA A 95 18.43 -5.94 -4.57
N GLU A 96 18.63 -6.45 -5.79
CA GLU A 96 19.35 -7.68 -6.04
C GLU A 96 20.87 -7.55 -5.83
N SER A 97 21.39 -6.34 -5.99
CA SER A 97 22.82 -6.03 -5.80
C SER A 97 23.16 -5.70 -4.35
N ALA A 98 22.17 -5.41 -3.51
CA ALA A 98 22.33 -5.12 -2.10
C ALA A 98 23.04 -6.30 -1.38
N GLY A 99 23.90 -5.98 -0.43
CA GLY A 99 24.88 -6.92 0.14
C GLY A 99 24.33 -8.08 0.96
N GLY A 100 22.99 -8.23 1.10
CA GLY A 100 22.29 -9.29 1.84
C GLY A 100 21.58 -10.30 0.95
N ALA A 101 21.31 -11.50 1.49
CA ALA A 101 20.49 -12.48 0.79
C ALA A 101 19.02 -12.10 0.88
N LEU A 102 18.37 -11.90 -0.26
CA LEU A 102 16.91 -11.71 -0.34
C LEU A 102 16.18 -12.92 0.25
N ASN A 103 15.15 -12.71 1.04
CA ASN A 103 14.26 -13.78 1.51
C ASN A 103 13.21 -14.15 0.45
N ASP A 104 12.39 -15.20 0.71
CA ASP A 104 11.40 -15.69 -0.27
C ASP A 104 10.30 -14.66 -0.57
N ARG A 105 9.87 -13.88 0.45
CA ARG A 105 8.94 -12.78 0.29
C ARG A 105 9.47 -11.72 -0.68
N GLU A 106 10.69 -11.27 -0.47
CA GLU A 106 11.34 -10.23 -1.28
C GLU A 106 11.54 -10.68 -2.72
N ARG A 107 11.97 -11.93 -2.93
CA ARG A 107 12.04 -12.52 -4.27
C ARG A 107 10.68 -12.58 -4.96
N GLY A 108 9.63 -12.91 -4.21
CA GLY A 108 8.25 -12.95 -4.72
C GLY A 108 7.74 -11.58 -5.15
N LEU A 109 8.00 -10.52 -4.37
CA LEU A 109 7.65 -9.14 -4.73
C LEU A 109 8.39 -8.68 -5.99
N ILE A 110 9.70 -8.94 -6.09
CA ILE A 110 10.49 -8.64 -7.31
C ILE A 110 9.90 -9.34 -8.52
N ALA A 111 9.54 -10.63 -8.40
CA ALA A 111 8.96 -11.39 -9.49
C ALA A 111 7.59 -10.81 -9.94
N ALA A 112 6.74 -10.41 -9.00
CA ALA A 112 5.45 -9.80 -9.28
C ALA A 112 5.60 -8.48 -10.04
N VAL A 113 6.49 -7.59 -9.56
CA VAL A 113 6.74 -6.29 -10.20
C VAL A 113 7.33 -6.47 -11.61
N ARG A 114 8.26 -7.40 -11.82
CA ARG A 114 8.81 -7.71 -13.16
C ARG A 114 7.76 -8.21 -14.14
N LYS A 115 6.85 -9.08 -13.71
CA LYS A 115 5.75 -9.55 -14.55
C LYS A 115 4.90 -8.38 -15.01
N ARG A 116 4.56 -7.45 -14.11
CA ARG A 116 3.84 -6.21 -14.44
C ARG A 116 4.64 -5.39 -15.47
N CYS A 117 5.95 -5.20 -15.30
CA CYS A 117 6.81 -4.46 -16.24
C CYS A 117 6.83 -5.08 -17.63
N CYS A 118 6.73 -6.39 -17.74
CA CYS A 118 6.63 -7.12 -19.00
C CYS A 118 5.21 -7.14 -19.61
N GLY A 119 4.22 -6.51 -18.98
CA GLY A 119 2.82 -6.52 -19.40
C GLY A 119 2.05 -7.80 -19.04
N ASP A 120 2.66 -8.73 -18.31
CA ASP A 120 2.01 -9.94 -17.80
C ASP A 120 1.26 -9.64 -16.48
N TRP A 121 0.19 -8.86 -16.59
CA TRP A 121 -0.62 -8.43 -15.45
C TRP A 121 -1.25 -9.61 -14.69
N ARG A 122 -1.73 -10.63 -15.39
CA ARG A 122 -2.33 -11.81 -14.76
C ARG A 122 -1.27 -12.67 -14.05
N GLY A 123 -0.09 -12.79 -14.64
CA GLY A 123 1.04 -13.40 -13.97
C GLY A 123 1.52 -12.60 -12.76
N ALA A 124 1.44 -11.27 -12.79
CA ALA A 124 1.75 -10.41 -11.65
C ALA A 124 0.76 -10.62 -10.49
N GLN A 125 -0.57 -10.66 -10.76
CA GLN A 125 -1.59 -11.02 -9.76
C GLN A 125 -1.29 -12.38 -9.12
N THR A 126 -0.97 -13.40 -9.95
CA THR A 126 -0.65 -14.75 -9.47
C THR A 126 0.60 -14.76 -8.59
N ALA A 127 1.64 -14.00 -8.95
CA ALA A 127 2.87 -13.91 -8.15
C ALA A 127 2.61 -13.24 -6.78
N VAL A 128 1.81 -12.17 -6.74
CA VAL A 128 1.37 -11.57 -5.47
C VAL A 128 0.57 -12.56 -4.62
N GLU A 129 -0.35 -13.32 -5.23
CA GLU A 129 -1.14 -14.33 -4.51
C GLU A 129 -0.24 -15.40 -3.86
N GLN A 130 0.84 -15.81 -4.54
CA GLN A 130 1.82 -16.75 -3.98
C GLN A 130 2.55 -16.16 -2.77
N VAL A 131 2.91 -14.87 -2.81
CA VAL A 131 3.50 -14.17 -1.66
C VAL A 131 2.51 -14.14 -0.50
N LEU A 132 1.26 -13.75 -0.74
CA LEU A 132 0.23 -13.64 0.29
C LEU A 132 -0.19 -15.01 0.87
N ALA A 133 -0.14 -16.08 0.09
CA ALA A 133 -0.39 -17.43 0.59
C ALA A 133 0.69 -17.89 1.60
N ALA A 134 1.94 -17.45 1.41
CA ALA A 134 3.05 -17.74 2.33
C ALA A 134 3.13 -16.72 3.48
N PHE A 135 2.78 -15.47 3.22
CA PHE A 135 2.90 -14.33 4.15
C PHE A 135 1.58 -13.53 4.19
N PRO A 136 0.52 -14.08 4.82
CA PRO A 136 -0.84 -13.49 4.75
C PRO A 136 -0.98 -12.11 5.43
N ARG A 137 0.03 -11.68 6.17
CA ARG A 137 0.10 -10.36 6.83
C ARG A 137 1.04 -9.38 6.11
N ASP A 138 1.47 -9.69 4.89
CA ASP A 138 2.30 -8.78 4.08
C ASP A 138 1.45 -7.67 3.46
N THR A 139 1.41 -6.51 4.12
CA THR A 139 0.62 -5.37 3.65
C THR A 139 1.17 -4.73 2.39
N LEU A 140 2.49 -4.84 2.12
CA LEU A 140 3.08 -4.33 0.88
C LEU A 140 2.64 -5.20 -0.31
N ALA A 141 2.66 -6.53 -0.16
CA ALA A 141 2.14 -7.44 -1.18
C ALA A 141 0.63 -7.27 -1.37
N LEU A 142 -0.12 -7.08 -0.27
CA LEU A 142 -1.57 -6.86 -0.34
C LEU A 142 -1.90 -5.57 -1.09
N HIS A 143 -1.21 -4.46 -0.76
CA HIS A 143 -1.36 -3.20 -1.47
C HIS A 143 -1.08 -3.35 -2.98
N LEU A 144 0.04 -3.99 -3.33
CA LEU A 144 0.41 -4.21 -4.74
C LEU A 144 -0.65 -5.03 -5.48
N GLY A 145 -1.16 -6.10 -4.85
CA GLY A 145 -2.21 -6.94 -5.42
C GLY A 145 -3.52 -6.19 -5.59
N HIS A 146 -3.90 -5.39 -4.60
CA HIS A 146 -5.10 -4.55 -4.65
C HIS A 146 -5.03 -3.53 -5.80
N GLN A 147 -3.87 -2.89 -6.01
CA GLN A 147 -3.66 -1.98 -7.13
C GLN A 147 -3.72 -2.70 -8.49
N PHE A 148 -3.17 -3.90 -8.61
CA PHE A 148 -3.27 -4.68 -9.84
C PHE A 148 -4.71 -5.11 -10.13
N ASP A 149 -5.45 -5.54 -9.12
CA ASP A 149 -6.86 -5.92 -9.25
C ASP A 149 -7.72 -4.71 -9.67
N PHE A 150 -7.49 -3.54 -9.07
CA PHE A 150 -8.14 -2.28 -9.42
C PHE A 150 -7.85 -1.88 -10.88
N LEU A 151 -6.57 -1.82 -11.29
CA LEU A 151 -6.19 -1.42 -12.63
C LEU A 151 -6.69 -2.36 -13.73
N LEU A 152 -6.98 -3.62 -13.39
CA LEU A 152 -7.58 -4.61 -14.29
C LEU A 152 -9.11 -4.63 -14.25
N GLY A 153 -9.76 -3.85 -13.38
CA GLY A 153 -11.20 -3.91 -13.15
C GLY A 153 -11.66 -5.26 -12.60
N ASP A 154 -10.81 -5.95 -11.83
CA ASP A 154 -11.08 -7.28 -11.30
C ASP A 154 -11.73 -7.20 -9.91
N ALA A 155 -12.98 -6.71 -9.87
CA ALA A 155 -13.75 -6.50 -8.64
C ALA A 155 -13.85 -7.77 -7.76
N LEU A 156 -13.92 -8.94 -8.37
CA LEU A 156 -13.97 -10.21 -7.64
C LEU A 156 -12.67 -10.48 -6.87
N ASN A 157 -11.52 -10.23 -7.46
CA ASN A 157 -10.24 -10.36 -6.76
C ASN A 157 -9.98 -9.20 -5.81
N LEU A 158 -10.40 -7.98 -6.16
CA LEU A 158 -10.28 -6.81 -5.31
C LEU A 158 -10.90 -7.05 -3.92
N ARG A 159 -12.07 -7.68 -3.87
CA ARG A 159 -12.74 -8.12 -2.65
C ARG A 159 -12.16 -9.44 -2.12
N GLY A 160 -12.18 -10.48 -2.95
CA GLY A 160 -11.94 -11.86 -2.56
C GLY A 160 -10.53 -12.12 -2.05
N ARG A 161 -9.53 -11.34 -2.50
CA ARG A 161 -8.16 -11.40 -1.98
C ARG A 161 -8.15 -11.08 -0.49
N ILE A 162 -8.82 -10.02 -0.09
CA ILE A 162 -8.85 -9.59 1.31
C ILE A 162 -9.69 -10.54 2.14
N GLU A 163 -10.86 -11.00 1.65
CA GLU A 163 -11.70 -11.99 2.33
C GLU A 163 -10.91 -13.24 2.73
N ARG A 164 -10.03 -13.74 1.85
CA ARG A 164 -9.18 -14.90 2.14
C ARG A 164 -8.15 -14.62 3.22
N LEU A 165 -7.72 -13.37 3.38
CA LEU A 165 -6.68 -12.98 4.34
C LEU A 165 -7.24 -12.58 5.70
N LEU A 166 -8.49 -12.11 5.79
CA LEU A 166 -9.11 -11.66 7.04
C LEU A 166 -8.96 -12.64 8.22
N PRO A 167 -9.03 -13.99 8.04
CA PRO A 167 -8.79 -14.92 9.15
C PRO A 167 -7.41 -14.80 9.82
N HIS A 168 -6.45 -14.16 9.18
CA HIS A 168 -5.10 -13.92 9.70
C HIS A 168 -4.94 -12.56 10.38
N TRP A 169 -6.00 -11.72 10.40
CA TRP A 169 -5.96 -10.35 10.86
C TRP A 169 -6.93 -10.12 12.01
N ASP A 170 -6.52 -9.27 12.94
CA ASP A 170 -7.36 -8.73 14.02
C ASP A 170 -6.88 -7.34 14.44
N SER A 171 -7.61 -6.71 15.35
CA SER A 171 -7.35 -5.33 15.78
C SER A 171 -6.03 -5.11 16.52
N SER A 172 -5.32 -6.16 16.91
CA SER A 172 -4.00 -6.07 17.57
C SER A 172 -2.85 -5.99 16.56
N ILE A 173 -3.10 -6.32 15.29
CA ILE A 173 -2.09 -6.36 14.24
C ILE A 173 -1.96 -4.98 13.61
N PRO A 174 -0.76 -4.38 13.53
CA PRO A 174 -0.54 -3.11 12.86
C PRO A 174 -1.04 -3.10 11.41
N ASN A 175 -1.59 -1.97 10.98
CA ASN A 175 -2.18 -1.75 9.65
C ASN A 175 -3.51 -2.48 9.39
N TYR A 176 -4.16 -3.06 10.41
CA TYR A 176 -5.47 -3.69 10.23
C TYR A 176 -6.52 -2.71 9.69
N SER A 177 -6.50 -1.44 10.11
CA SER A 177 -7.37 -0.38 9.55
C SER A 177 -7.26 -0.28 8.03
N HIS A 178 -6.04 -0.29 7.48
CA HIS A 178 -5.82 -0.19 6.04
C HIS A 178 -6.29 -1.45 5.28
N VAL A 179 -6.19 -2.62 5.90
CA VAL A 179 -6.78 -3.85 5.35
C VAL A 179 -8.29 -3.72 5.26
N LEU A 180 -8.93 -3.15 6.28
CA LEU A 180 -10.37 -2.85 6.27
C LEU A 180 -10.73 -1.80 5.22
N GLY A 181 -9.94 -0.74 5.04
CA GLY A 181 -10.15 0.28 4.01
C GLY A 181 -10.11 -0.31 2.60
N MET A 182 -9.11 -1.14 2.29
CA MET A 182 -9.03 -1.87 1.03
C MET A 182 -10.20 -2.86 0.87
N TYR A 183 -10.63 -3.51 1.95
CA TYR A 183 -11.78 -4.41 1.90
C TYR A 183 -13.09 -3.67 1.62
N ALA A 184 -13.29 -2.51 2.26
CA ALA A 184 -14.44 -1.66 2.02
C ALA A 184 -14.54 -1.27 0.54
N PHE A 185 -13.42 -0.89 -0.09
CA PHE A 185 -13.40 -0.57 -1.52
C PHE A 185 -13.73 -1.81 -2.39
N GLY A 186 -13.16 -2.96 -2.09
CA GLY A 186 -13.48 -4.21 -2.82
C GLY A 186 -14.95 -4.65 -2.67
N LEU A 187 -15.57 -4.39 -1.52
CA LEU A 187 -17.00 -4.61 -1.28
C LEU A 187 -17.85 -3.63 -2.09
N GLU A 188 -17.46 -2.36 -2.14
CA GLU A 188 -18.14 -1.31 -2.90
C GLU A 188 -18.13 -1.65 -4.39
N GLU A 189 -16.97 -1.97 -4.97
CA GLU A 189 -16.80 -2.40 -6.36
C GLU A 189 -17.54 -3.70 -6.70
N SER A 190 -17.96 -4.45 -5.68
CA SER A 190 -18.83 -5.64 -5.78
C SER A 190 -20.31 -5.33 -5.53
N ASN A 191 -20.71 -4.07 -5.40
CA ASN A 191 -22.07 -3.58 -5.09
C ASN A 191 -22.63 -4.09 -3.74
N LEU A 192 -21.77 -4.38 -2.77
CA LEU A 192 -22.14 -4.79 -1.41
C LEU A 192 -22.14 -3.56 -0.47
N PHE A 193 -22.89 -2.53 -0.84
CA PHE A 193 -22.83 -1.18 -0.29
C PHE A 193 -22.98 -1.10 1.22
N ASP A 194 -23.99 -1.77 1.81
CA ASP A 194 -24.23 -1.69 3.27
C ASP A 194 -23.03 -2.27 4.05
N HIS A 195 -22.43 -3.33 3.55
CA HIS A 195 -21.26 -3.95 4.17
C HIS A 195 -20.01 -3.08 3.95
N ALA A 196 -19.84 -2.55 2.74
CA ALA A 196 -18.73 -1.65 2.39
C ALA A 196 -18.72 -0.41 3.29
N GLU A 197 -19.88 0.23 3.48
CA GLU A 197 -20.00 1.41 4.34
C GLU A 197 -19.66 1.08 5.80
N ALA A 198 -20.19 -0.04 6.33
CA ALA A 198 -19.91 -0.44 7.71
C ALA A 198 -18.41 -0.68 7.95
N VAL A 199 -17.74 -1.41 7.04
CA VAL A 199 -16.31 -1.72 7.13
C VAL A 199 -15.45 -0.47 6.93
N GLY A 200 -15.81 0.39 5.96
CA GLY A 200 -15.06 1.64 5.69
C GLY A 200 -15.14 2.62 6.85
N ARG A 201 -16.32 2.75 7.48
CA ARG A 201 -16.47 3.56 8.69
C ARG A 201 -15.64 3.02 9.86
N GLU A 202 -15.62 1.69 10.07
CA GLU A 202 -14.74 1.07 11.05
C GLU A 202 -13.27 1.35 10.78
N ALA A 203 -12.83 1.31 9.51
CA ALA A 203 -11.46 1.66 9.15
C ALA A 203 -11.11 3.11 9.53
N CYS A 204 -11.99 4.07 9.20
CA CYS A 204 -11.81 5.48 9.56
C CYS A 204 -11.85 5.74 11.07
N GLU A 205 -12.60 4.96 11.85
CA GLU A 205 -12.60 5.06 13.32
C GLU A 205 -11.28 4.58 13.93
N ARG A 206 -10.62 3.61 13.29
CA ARG A 206 -9.32 3.06 13.72
C ARG A 206 -8.14 3.93 13.29
N ASP A 207 -8.17 4.45 12.10
CA ASP A 207 -7.20 5.41 11.55
C ASP A 207 -7.95 6.52 10.80
N PRO A 208 -8.22 7.66 11.45
CA PRO A 208 -8.89 8.79 10.82
C PRO A 208 -8.16 9.33 9.58
N ALA A 209 -6.85 9.16 9.48
CA ALA A 209 -6.06 9.62 8.34
C ALA A 209 -5.99 8.60 7.16
N ASP A 210 -6.79 7.54 7.19
CA ASP A 210 -6.91 6.59 6.08
C ASP A 210 -7.77 7.19 4.95
N THR A 211 -7.15 7.94 4.03
CA THR A 211 -7.85 8.59 2.91
C THR A 211 -8.50 7.60 1.96
N TRP A 212 -7.97 6.36 1.88
CA TRP A 212 -8.58 5.29 1.06
C TRP A 212 -9.90 4.81 1.65
N ALA A 213 -9.98 4.66 2.98
CA ALA A 213 -11.23 4.30 3.65
C ALA A 213 -12.30 5.41 3.52
N HIS A 214 -11.89 6.69 3.63
CA HIS A 214 -12.79 7.82 3.36
C HIS A 214 -13.34 7.78 1.94
N HIS A 215 -12.50 7.50 0.97
CA HIS A 215 -12.84 7.36 -0.44
C HIS A 215 -13.84 6.22 -0.68
N ALA A 216 -13.60 5.03 -0.09
CA ALA A 216 -14.50 3.88 -0.23
C ALA A 216 -15.91 4.17 0.30
N VAL A 217 -16.02 4.84 1.46
CA VAL A 217 -17.32 5.26 2.00
C VAL A 217 -17.97 6.33 1.11
N GLY A 218 -17.17 7.26 0.58
CA GLY A 218 -17.64 8.24 -0.40
C GLY A 218 -18.29 7.56 -1.60
N HIS A 219 -17.60 6.61 -2.23
CA HIS A 219 -18.14 5.84 -3.36
C HIS A 219 -19.49 5.18 -3.05
N VAL A 220 -19.62 4.53 -1.87
CA VAL A 220 -20.90 3.92 -1.46
C VAL A 220 -22.02 4.94 -1.42
N ILE A 221 -21.77 6.09 -0.79
CA ILE A 221 -22.76 7.17 -0.65
C ILE A 221 -23.16 7.71 -2.02
N GLU A 222 -22.18 7.88 -2.93
CA GLU A 222 -22.41 8.33 -4.30
C GLU A 222 -23.27 7.33 -5.09
N MET A 223 -22.90 6.05 -5.07
CA MET A 223 -23.64 4.99 -5.77
C MET A 223 -25.08 4.82 -5.26
N GLN A 224 -25.37 5.22 -4.03
CA GLN A 224 -26.71 5.20 -3.46
C GLN A 224 -27.47 6.53 -3.67
N GLY A 225 -26.88 7.55 -4.29
CA GLY A 225 -27.50 8.84 -4.55
C GLY A 225 -27.75 9.67 -3.27
N ARG A 226 -26.97 9.46 -2.22
CA ARG A 226 -27.10 10.10 -0.89
C ARG A 226 -26.24 11.36 -0.82
N HIS A 227 -26.50 12.33 -1.71
CA HIS A 227 -25.61 13.47 -1.94
C HIS A 227 -25.42 14.36 -0.69
N GLU A 228 -26.48 14.64 0.08
CA GLU A 228 -26.38 15.41 1.32
C GLU A 228 -25.53 14.67 2.39
N ASP A 229 -25.69 13.35 2.48
CA ASP A 229 -24.86 12.52 3.38
C ASP A 229 -23.40 12.57 2.98
N GLY A 230 -23.10 12.58 1.67
CA GLY A 230 -21.74 12.71 1.12
C GLY A 230 -21.08 14.05 1.48
N ILE A 231 -21.83 15.14 1.36
CA ILE A 231 -21.38 16.47 1.77
C ILE A 231 -21.07 16.50 3.29
N ILE A 232 -21.93 15.89 4.10
CA ILE A 232 -21.71 15.79 5.55
C ILE A 232 -20.53 14.88 5.85
N TRP A 233 -20.39 13.74 5.15
CA TRP A 233 -19.28 12.79 5.32
C TRP A 233 -17.92 13.44 5.15
N TYR A 234 -17.71 14.10 4.02
CA TYR A 234 -16.43 14.75 3.74
C TYR A 234 -16.23 16.03 4.58
N GLY A 235 -17.26 16.88 4.70
CA GLY A 235 -17.15 18.15 5.42
C GLY A 235 -16.91 18.00 6.90
N SER A 236 -17.52 17.01 7.58
CA SER A 236 -17.33 16.78 9.02
C SER A 236 -15.98 16.15 9.38
N ARG A 237 -15.27 15.58 8.41
CA ARG A 237 -14.00 14.87 8.57
C ARG A 237 -12.86 15.51 7.77
N GLU A 238 -13.03 16.73 7.31
CA GLU A 238 -12.05 17.44 6.48
C GLU A 238 -10.64 17.45 7.10
N ALA A 239 -10.54 17.65 8.42
CA ALA A 239 -9.26 17.63 9.13
C ALA A 239 -8.52 16.28 9.06
N ASP A 240 -9.24 15.18 8.79
CA ASP A 240 -8.69 13.82 8.77
C ASP A 240 -8.10 13.46 7.38
N TRP A 241 -8.74 13.89 6.29
CA TRP A 241 -8.42 13.43 4.93
C TRP A 241 -7.96 14.54 3.97
N ALA A 242 -8.22 15.82 4.24
CA ALA A 242 -8.07 16.90 3.26
C ALA A 242 -6.63 17.38 3.06
N THR A 243 -5.71 16.97 3.95
CA THR A 243 -4.30 17.36 3.86
C THR A 243 -3.50 16.32 3.11
N GLY A 244 -2.68 16.78 2.15
CA GLY A 244 -1.81 15.92 1.35
C GLY A 244 -2.01 16.12 -0.15
N ASP A 245 -1.47 15.18 -0.91
CA ASP A 245 -1.60 15.06 -2.36
C ASP A 245 -2.33 13.75 -2.72
N GLY A 246 -2.27 13.34 -3.95
CA GLY A 246 -2.81 12.05 -4.38
C GLY A 246 -4.31 11.89 -4.14
N LEU A 247 -4.69 10.97 -3.26
CA LEU A 247 -6.10 10.64 -3.03
C LEU A 247 -6.86 11.72 -2.25
N SER A 248 -6.19 12.58 -1.49
CA SER A 248 -6.82 13.73 -0.84
C SER A 248 -7.44 14.68 -1.89
N ILE A 249 -6.72 14.96 -2.98
CA ILE A 249 -7.23 15.75 -4.11
C ILE A 249 -8.43 15.05 -4.76
N HIS A 250 -8.40 13.74 -4.87
CA HIS A 250 -9.49 12.96 -5.44
C HIS A 250 -10.74 12.98 -4.52
N ASN A 251 -10.57 12.95 -3.21
CA ASN A 251 -11.67 13.11 -2.26
C ASN A 251 -12.32 14.51 -2.34
N TRP A 252 -11.53 15.57 -2.55
CA TRP A 252 -12.05 16.90 -2.87
C TRP A 252 -12.91 16.90 -4.13
N TRP A 253 -12.49 16.16 -5.16
CA TRP A 253 -13.27 16.00 -6.38
C TRP A 253 -14.61 15.30 -6.10
N HIS A 254 -14.65 14.23 -5.28
CA HIS A 254 -15.90 13.59 -4.87
C HIS A 254 -16.82 14.55 -4.12
N LEU A 255 -16.29 15.36 -3.20
CA LEU A 255 -17.10 16.41 -2.54
C LEU A 255 -17.69 17.36 -3.56
N CYS A 256 -16.93 17.78 -4.58
CA CYS A 256 -17.47 18.64 -5.64
C CYS A 256 -18.56 17.94 -6.46
N LEU A 257 -18.50 16.63 -6.70
CA LEU A 257 -19.58 15.90 -7.36
C LEU A 257 -20.89 15.97 -6.56
N TYR A 258 -20.85 15.75 -5.24
CA TYR A 258 -22.03 15.88 -4.40
C TYR A 258 -22.60 17.30 -4.41
N LEU A 259 -21.72 18.31 -4.34
CA LEU A 259 -22.14 19.72 -4.42
C LEU A 259 -22.79 20.07 -5.77
N MET A 260 -22.34 19.42 -6.86
CA MET A 260 -22.98 19.58 -8.19
C MET A 260 -24.41 19.04 -8.19
N GLU A 261 -24.65 17.88 -7.57
CA GLU A 261 -25.98 17.25 -7.53
C GLU A 261 -27.00 18.08 -6.70
N VAL A 262 -26.52 18.86 -5.72
CA VAL A 262 -27.37 19.78 -4.95
C VAL A 262 -27.30 21.23 -5.45
N GLU A 263 -26.68 21.46 -6.62
CA GLU A 263 -26.54 22.76 -7.28
C GLU A 263 -25.81 23.86 -6.47
N ASP A 264 -24.93 23.44 -5.51
CA ASP A 264 -24.11 24.40 -4.73
C ASP A 264 -22.80 24.75 -5.45
N TYR A 265 -22.94 25.42 -6.60
CA TYR A 265 -21.83 25.86 -7.42
C TYR A 265 -20.93 26.90 -6.73
N GLY A 266 -21.50 27.67 -5.79
CA GLY A 266 -20.72 28.66 -5.03
C GLY A 266 -19.61 28.00 -4.23
N ARG A 267 -19.93 26.94 -3.49
CA ARG A 267 -18.96 26.20 -2.69
C ARG A 267 -17.94 25.44 -3.54
N ILE A 268 -18.34 24.94 -4.71
CA ILE A 268 -17.40 24.30 -5.64
C ILE A 268 -16.32 25.31 -6.10
N LEU A 269 -16.70 26.54 -6.43
CA LEU A 269 -15.75 27.58 -6.85
C LEU A 269 -14.83 27.98 -5.69
N GLU A 270 -15.32 28.05 -4.46
CA GLU A 270 -14.50 28.30 -3.27
C GLU A 270 -13.44 27.18 -3.08
N ILE A 271 -13.81 25.91 -3.25
CA ILE A 271 -12.89 24.77 -3.19
C ILE A 271 -11.83 24.85 -4.31
N TYR A 272 -12.25 25.23 -5.52
CA TYR A 272 -11.33 25.33 -6.66
C TYR A 272 -10.32 26.46 -6.52
N ASP A 273 -10.68 27.56 -5.90
CA ASP A 273 -9.85 28.76 -5.72
C ASP A 273 -8.92 28.68 -4.49
N SER A 274 -9.10 27.68 -3.59
CA SER A 274 -8.30 27.50 -2.37
C SER A 274 -7.05 26.66 -2.60
#